data_34798281245759d842256afd33480739
#
_entry.id   34798281245759d842256afd33480739
#
_cell.length_a   1.000
_cell.length_b   1.000
_cell.length_c   1.000
_cell.angle_alpha   90.00
_cell.angle_beta   90.00
_cell.angle_gamma   90.00
#
_symmetry.space_group_name_H-M   'P 1'
#
loop_
_entity.id
_entity.type
_entity.pdbx_description
1 polymer ?
#
loop_
_entity_poly.entity_id
_entity_poly.type
_entity_poly.pdbx_seq_one_letter_code
_entity_poly.pdbx_strand_id
1 'polypeptide(L)'
;MPATEQTWRNLRILHVVFAIGAIALLLATVWMLAADHDRPWKRYARGFRNVETWAATARVAEQESEAYDTRRRELENALADARRADIDPDLARGFIDEVRTVPDDVEAADRAAVDVDVLVKQSDPGERLRVRGDLLARFRDIVARTKFREDQFAGALKLRKADLDKARADYELAVADELPAERQTALLAIADARRGEVAEAMQRFQAANTHRLALDGFMKRIMAAEDGASKALADHRSQLAQLEKAVADRRANVGKKLLELPVLDAFNGPLRVDQIWLPDLTLNNNFRNVARFDRCTTCHRGMDKTLPGSS
;
A
#
# COMPACT_ATOMS: atom_id res chain seq x y z
N MET A 1 -40.44 -3.18 49.74
CA MET A 1 -41.44 -4.23 50.04
C MET A 1 -40.90 -5.52 49.45
N PRO A 2 -40.74 -6.59 50.22
CA PRO A 2 -40.35 -7.86 49.66
C PRO A 2 -41.48 -8.34 48.74
N ALA A 3 -41.14 -8.79 47.52
CA ALA A 3 -42.08 -9.36 46.61
C ALA A 3 -42.69 -10.60 47.22
N THR A 4 -43.99 -10.55 47.57
CA THR A 4 -44.73 -11.70 48.07
C THR A 4 -44.89 -12.70 46.90
N GLU A 5 -44.55 -13.98 47.13
CA GLU A 5 -44.67 -15.08 46.17
C GLU A 5 -46.11 -15.36 45.68
N GLN A 6 -47.08 -14.63 46.18
CA GLN A 6 -48.48 -14.71 45.73
C GLN A 6 -48.73 -13.78 44.57
N THR A 7 -48.27 -14.20 43.39
CA THR A 7 -48.67 -13.54 42.13
C THR A 7 -50.10 -13.99 41.75
N TRP A 8 -50.93 -13.05 41.31
CA TRP A 8 -52.31 -13.23 40.89
C TRP A 8 -52.46 -14.24 39.73
N ARG A 9 -51.32 -14.64 39.13
CA ARG A 9 -51.26 -15.61 38.02
C ARG A 9 -50.38 -16.78 38.42
N ASN A 10 -50.78 -17.99 38.05
CA ASN A 10 -50.01 -19.19 38.28
C ASN A 10 -48.69 -19.13 37.43
N LEU A 11 -47.58 -18.81 38.09
CA LEU A 11 -46.28 -18.68 37.44
C LEU A 11 -45.85 -19.94 36.70
N ARG A 12 -46.21 -21.14 37.18
CA ARG A 12 -45.88 -22.40 36.47
C ARG A 12 -46.56 -22.47 35.11
N ILE A 13 -47.86 -22.11 35.05
CA ILE A 13 -48.59 -22.09 33.77
C ILE A 13 -47.99 -21.02 32.85
N LEU A 14 -47.67 -19.84 33.39
CA LEU A 14 -47.04 -18.77 32.60
C LEU A 14 -45.70 -19.21 32.00
N HIS A 15 -44.84 -19.87 32.80
CA HIS A 15 -43.56 -20.41 32.31
C HIS A 15 -43.75 -21.50 31.26
N VAL A 16 -44.73 -22.37 31.40
CA VAL A 16 -45.03 -23.40 30.39
C VAL A 16 -45.50 -22.77 29.08
N VAL A 17 -46.42 -21.81 29.16
CA VAL A 17 -46.93 -21.09 27.96
C VAL A 17 -45.79 -20.32 27.30
N PHE A 18 -44.93 -19.66 28.07
CA PHE A 18 -43.73 -18.97 27.54
C PHE A 18 -42.79 -19.95 26.87
N ALA A 19 -42.49 -21.08 27.54
CA ALA A 19 -41.58 -22.11 26.98
C ALA A 19 -42.12 -22.68 25.65
N ILE A 20 -43.43 -22.99 25.58
CA ILE A 20 -44.08 -23.49 24.37
C ILE A 20 -44.01 -22.40 23.27
N GLY A 21 -44.31 -21.14 23.59
CA GLY A 21 -44.22 -20.02 22.66
C GLY A 21 -42.82 -19.80 22.15
N ALA A 22 -41.79 -19.87 23.03
CA ALA A 22 -40.39 -19.74 22.63
C ALA A 22 -39.92 -20.87 21.72
N ILE A 23 -40.30 -22.12 22.03
CA ILE A 23 -40.00 -23.29 21.16
C ILE A 23 -40.70 -23.16 19.83
N ALA A 24 -41.96 -22.77 19.81
CA ALA A 24 -42.71 -22.58 18.55
C ALA A 24 -42.08 -21.48 17.68
N LEU A 25 -41.65 -20.36 18.29
CA LEU A 25 -40.94 -19.27 17.60
C LEU A 25 -39.59 -19.74 17.04
N LEU A 26 -38.83 -20.49 17.84
CA LEU A 26 -37.55 -21.05 17.39
C LEU A 26 -37.74 -21.98 16.19
N LEU A 27 -38.71 -22.90 16.25
CA LEU A 27 -39.01 -23.82 15.15
C LEU A 27 -39.48 -23.08 13.90
N ALA A 28 -40.32 -22.04 14.04
CA ALA A 28 -40.78 -21.20 12.93
C ALA A 28 -39.61 -20.45 12.29
N THR A 29 -38.68 -19.92 13.11
CA THR A 29 -37.49 -19.22 12.63
C THR A 29 -36.56 -20.17 11.86
N VAL A 30 -36.27 -21.35 12.41
CA VAL A 30 -35.44 -22.38 11.74
C VAL A 30 -36.08 -22.82 10.44
N TRP A 31 -37.40 -23.04 10.42
CA TRP A 31 -38.12 -23.41 9.21
C TRP A 31 -38.09 -22.28 8.16
N MET A 32 -38.28 -21.03 8.56
CA MET A 32 -38.17 -19.88 7.68
C MET A 32 -36.78 -19.79 7.03
N LEU A 33 -35.70 -19.95 7.81
CA LEU A 33 -34.32 -19.92 7.32
C LEU A 33 -34.05 -21.12 6.36
N ALA A 34 -34.53 -22.30 6.68
CA ALA A 34 -34.42 -23.47 5.83
C ALA A 34 -35.19 -23.30 4.51
N ALA A 35 -36.40 -22.75 4.56
CA ALA A 35 -37.22 -22.46 3.36
C ALA A 35 -36.53 -21.37 2.50
N ASP A 36 -35.88 -20.39 3.10
CA ASP A 36 -35.11 -19.36 2.38
C ASP A 36 -33.90 -19.93 1.65
N HIS A 37 -33.30 -21.03 2.16
CA HIS A 37 -32.20 -21.73 1.50
C HIS A 37 -32.57 -22.29 0.12
N ASP A 38 -33.81 -22.78 -0.03
CA ASP A 38 -34.29 -23.41 -1.27
C ASP A 38 -34.88 -22.43 -2.28
N ARG A 39 -34.84 -21.13 -2.02
CA ARG A 39 -35.33 -20.14 -2.98
C ARG A 39 -34.63 -20.24 -4.34
N PRO A 40 -35.33 -20.12 -5.44
CA PRO A 40 -34.80 -20.31 -6.80
C PRO A 40 -33.53 -19.46 -7.06
N TRP A 41 -33.53 -18.18 -6.64
CA TRP A 41 -32.41 -17.28 -6.85
C TRP A 41 -31.13 -17.72 -6.10
N LYS A 42 -31.26 -18.31 -4.90
CA LYS A 42 -30.10 -18.85 -4.16
C LYS A 42 -29.53 -20.08 -4.85
N ARG A 43 -30.35 -20.87 -5.45
CA ARG A 43 -29.95 -22.04 -6.25
C ARG A 43 -29.14 -21.60 -7.47
N TYR A 44 -29.63 -20.60 -8.19
CA TYR A 44 -28.89 -20.01 -9.31
C TYR A 44 -27.60 -19.33 -8.84
N ALA A 45 -27.60 -18.61 -7.73
CA ALA A 45 -26.41 -17.96 -7.18
C ALA A 45 -25.31 -18.97 -6.79
N ARG A 46 -25.70 -20.14 -6.23
CA ARG A 46 -24.76 -21.24 -5.95
C ARG A 46 -24.19 -21.85 -7.24
N GLY A 47 -25.04 -22.10 -8.24
CA GLY A 47 -24.61 -22.59 -9.55
C GLY A 47 -23.66 -21.64 -10.26
N PHE A 48 -23.94 -20.34 -10.17
CA PHE A 48 -23.13 -19.32 -10.82
C PHE A 48 -21.71 -19.20 -10.20
N ARG A 49 -21.51 -19.48 -8.92
CA ARG A 49 -20.16 -19.51 -8.33
C ARG A 49 -19.22 -20.51 -9.01
N ASN A 50 -19.76 -21.65 -9.44
CA ASN A 50 -18.96 -22.61 -10.20
C ASN A 50 -18.56 -22.04 -11.56
N VAL A 51 -19.48 -21.33 -12.22
CA VAL A 51 -19.22 -20.64 -13.50
C VAL A 51 -18.18 -19.54 -13.31
N GLU A 52 -18.28 -18.73 -12.25
CA GLU A 52 -17.29 -17.69 -11.94
C GLU A 52 -15.89 -18.30 -11.69
N THR A 53 -15.81 -19.40 -10.94
CA THR A 53 -14.54 -20.07 -10.69
C THR A 53 -13.97 -20.65 -11.98
N TRP A 54 -14.79 -21.25 -12.78
CA TRP A 54 -14.41 -21.82 -14.07
C TRP A 54 -13.95 -20.73 -15.06
N ALA A 55 -14.70 -19.65 -15.20
CA ALA A 55 -14.33 -18.51 -16.05
C ALA A 55 -12.99 -17.87 -15.58
N ALA A 56 -12.80 -17.73 -14.26
CA ALA A 56 -11.55 -17.21 -13.72
C ALA A 56 -10.37 -18.15 -13.99
N THR A 57 -10.58 -19.47 -13.88
CA THR A 57 -9.55 -20.49 -14.19
C THR A 57 -9.21 -20.49 -15.69
N ALA A 58 -10.22 -20.35 -16.56
CA ALA A 58 -9.98 -20.24 -18.00
C ALA A 58 -9.15 -18.99 -18.36
N ARG A 59 -9.40 -17.86 -17.69
CA ARG A 59 -8.58 -16.63 -17.88
C ARG A 59 -7.15 -16.81 -17.41
N VAL A 60 -6.92 -17.53 -16.31
CA VAL A 60 -5.54 -17.87 -15.88
C VAL A 60 -4.87 -18.73 -16.98
N ALA A 61 -5.53 -19.77 -17.45
CA ALA A 61 -4.98 -20.63 -18.51
C ALA A 61 -4.73 -19.87 -19.83
N GLU A 62 -5.60 -18.91 -20.19
CA GLU A 62 -5.39 -18.03 -21.35
C GLU A 62 -4.19 -17.10 -21.14
N GLN A 63 -4.03 -16.56 -19.92
CA GLN A 63 -2.89 -15.71 -19.59
C GLN A 63 -1.57 -16.48 -19.51
N GLU A 64 -1.58 -17.74 -19.07
CA GLU A 64 -0.44 -18.68 -19.09
C GLU A 64 -0.16 -19.23 -20.51
N SER A 65 -0.42 -18.44 -21.52
CA SER A 65 -0.18 -18.78 -22.92
C SER A 65 1.31 -18.79 -23.25
N GLU A 66 1.65 -19.42 -24.38
CA GLU A 66 3.01 -19.40 -24.92
C GLU A 66 3.53 -17.96 -25.14
N ALA A 67 2.64 -17.02 -25.49
CA ALA A 67 2.95 -15.60 -25.63
C ALA A 67 3.35 -14.97 -24.28
N TYR A 68 2.68 -15.33 -23.19
CA TYR A 68 3.05 -14.89 -21.84
C TYR A 68 4.44 -15.37 -21.44
N ASP A 69 4.72 -16.66 -21.66
CA ASP A 69 6.01 -17.25 -21.32
C ASP A 69 7.14 -16.67 -22.18
N THR A 70 6.89 -16.43 -23.47
CA THR A 70 7.84 -15.78 -24.36
C THR A 70 8.15 -14.37 -23.88
N ARG A 71 7.12 -13.59 -23.55
CA ARG A 71 7.29 -12.23 -23.04
C ARG A 71 8.01 -12.21 -21.69
N ARG A 72 7.72 -13.15 -20.80
CA ARG A 72 8.43 -13.29 -19.53
C ARG A 72 9.92 -13.53 -19.75
N ARG A 73 10.29 -14.46 -20.65
CA ARG A 73 11.70 -14.74 -21.00
C ARG A 73 12.40 -13.54 -21.59
N GLU A 74 11.74 -12.80 -22.48
CA GLU A 74 12.29 -11.54 -23.02
C GLU A 74 12.61 -10.53 -21.92
N LEU A 75 11.67 -10.33 -20.96
CA LEU A 75 11.86 -9.41 -19.83
C LEU A 75 12.93 -9.91 -18.83
N GLU A 76 13.03 -11.21 -18.61
CA GLU A 76 14.10 -11.82 -17.80
C GLU A 76 15.47 -11.63 -18.46
N ASN A 77 15.57 -11.79 -19.79
CA ASN A 77 16.78 -11.51 -20.56
C ASN A 77 17.13 -10.02 -20.52
N ALA A 78 16.16 -9.14 -20.74
CA ALA A 78 16.37 -7.69 -20.67
C ALA A 78 16.87 -7.26 -19.27
N LEU A 79 16.34 -7.84 -18.21
CA LEU A 79 16.84 -7.60 -16.85
C LEU A 79 18.27 -8.13 -16.65
N ALA A 80 18.56 -9.32 -17.17
CA ALA A 80 19.90 -9.90 -17.11
C ALA A 80 20.91 -9.04 -17.88
N ASP A 81 20.54 -8.53 -19.05
CA ASP A 81 21.36 -7.64 -19.87
C ASP A 81 21.55 -6.28 -19.18
N ALA A 82 20.50 -5.70 -18.59
CA ALA A 82 20.63 -4.45 -17.83
C ALA A 82 21.56 -4.61 -16.59
N ARG A 83 21.57 -5.77 -15.96
CA ARG A 83 22.49 -6.09 -14.84
C ARG A 83 23.93 -6.26 -15.31
N ARG A 84 24.14 -6.68 -16.54
CA ARG A 84 25.48 -6.83 -17.13
C ARG A 84 25.98 -5.56 -17.80
N ALA A 85 25.07 -4.64 -18.12
CA ALA A 85 25.42 -3.38 -18.76
C ALA A 85 26.38 -2.58 -17.90
N ASP A 86 27.34 -1.94 -18.53
CA ASP A 86 28.30 -1.08 -17.85
C ASP A 86 27.60 0.14 -17.25
N ILE A 87 28.16 0.61 -16.14
CA ILE A 87 27.78 1.92 -15.59
C ILE A 87 28.37 2.98 -16.49
N ASP A 88 27.58 3.97 -16.87
CA ASP A 88 28.07 5.14 -17.57
C ASP A 88 29.16 5.84 -16.74
N PRO A 89 30.42 5.90 -17.25
CA PRO A 89 31.52 6.49 -16.51
C PRO A 89 31.31 7.95 -16.16
N ASP A 90 30.60 8.71 -16.99
CA ASP A 90 30.35 10.12 -16.74
C ASP A 90 29.32 10.31 -15.62
N LEU A 91 28.30 9.46 -15.55
CA LEU A 91 27.38 9.45 -14.43
C LEU A 91 28.08 9.02 -13.11
N ALA A 92 28.96 8.02 -13.18
CA ALA A 92 29.73 7.58 -12.02
C ALA A 92 30.67 8.67 -11.51
N ARG A 93 31.37 9.36 -12.42
CA ARG A 93 32.23 10.50 -12.06
C ARG A 93 31.43 11.66 -11.48
N GLY A 94 30.28 12.00 -12.09
CA GLY A 94 29.40 13.04 -11.56
C GLY A 94 28.89 12.72 -10.14
N PHE A 95 28.59 11.45 -9.84
CA PHE A 95 28.28 11.02 -8.49
C PHE A 95 29.45 11.23 -7.52
N ILE A 96 30.66 10.84 -7.93
CA ILE A 96 31.88 10.97 -7.13
C ILE A 96 32.22 12.45 -6.86
N ASP A 97 32.09 13.30 -7.86
CA ASP A 97 32.35 14.73 -7.72
C ASP A 97 31.36 15.40 -6.76
N GLU A 98 30.09 14.97 -6.79
CA GLU A 98 29.10 15.40 -5.80
C GLU A 98 29.47 14.95 -4.38
N VAL A 99 29.92 13.71 -4.21
CA VAL A 99 30.38 13.19 -2.89
C VAL A 99 31.54 13.99 -2.36
N ARG A 100 32.50 14.42 -3.19
CA ARG A 100 33.66 15.22 -2.82
C ARG A 100 33.31 16.60 -2.28
N THR A 101 32.10 17.10 -2.52
CA THR A 101 31.66 18.38 -1.96
C THR A 101 31.58 18.35 -0.43
N VAL A 102 31.52 17.16 0.18
CA VAL A 102 31.48 16.97 1.62
C VAL A 102 32.82 16.45 2.11
N PRO A 103 33.56 17.21 2.95
CA PRO A 103 34.93 16.86 3.38
C PRO A 103 35.06 15.46 4.03
N ASP A 104 34.04 15.06 4.80
CA ASP A 104 34.03 13.78 5.51
C ASP A 104 33.88 12.56 4.57
N ASP A 105 33.47 12.77 3.32
CA ASP A 105 33.23 11.70 2.36
C ASP A 105 34.29 11.63 1.24
N VAL A 106 35.29 12.49 1.25
CA VAL A 106 36.36 12.57 0.23
C VAL A 106 37.10 11.22 0.08
N GLU A 107 37.47 10.56 1.18
CA GLU A 107 38.14 9.27 1.12
C GLU A 107 37.26 8.18 0.48
N ALA A 108 35.95 8.21 0.74
CA ALA A 108 35.00 7.29 0.11
C ALA A 108 34.85 7.57 -1.39
N ALA A 109 34.84 8.85 -1.78
CA ALA A 109 34.82 9.29 -3.16
C ALA A 109 36.07 8.83 -3.93
N ASP A 110 37.25 9.00 -3.34
CA ASP A 110 38.53 8.61 -3.95
C ASP A 110 38.65 7.09 -4.14
N ARG A 111 38.18 6.30 -3.20
CA ARG A 111 38.08 4.84 -3.38
C ARG A 111 37.12 4.45 -4.50
N ALA A 112 35.98 5.12 -4.60
CA ALA A 112 35.03 4.88 -5.68
C ALA A 112 35.59 5.31 -7.05
N ALA A 113 36.39 6.38 -7.12
CA ALA A 113 37.05 6.82 -8.34
C ALA A 113 38.02 5.78 -8.89
N VAL A 114 38.80 5.13 -7.99
CA VAL A 114 39.66 4.02 -8.37
C VAL A 114 38.87 2.86 -8.97
N ASP A 115 37.74 2.50 -8.38
CA ASP A 115 36.89 1.42 -8.90
C ASP A 115 36.30 1.76 -10.28
N VAL A 116 35.93 3.02 -10.54
CA VAL A 116 35.48 3.49 -11.86
C VAL A 116 36.61 3.35 -12.89
N ASP A 117 37.83 3.77 -12.56
CA ASP A 117 38.97 3.64 -13.47
C ASP A 117 39.31 2.18 -13.76
N VAL A 118 39.19 1.29 -12.76
CA VAL A 118 39.34 -0.14 -12.95
C VAL A 118 38.23 -0.68 -13.86
N LEU A 119 36.99 -0.31 -13.65
CA LEU A 119 35.83 -0.75 -14.45
C LEU A 119 36.03 -0.38 -15.94
N VAL A 120 36.48 0.85 -16.22
CA VAL A 120 36.72 1.34 -17.58
C VAL A 120 37.84 0.57 -18.29
N LYS A 121 38.90 0.18 -17.56
CA LYS A 121 40.05 -0.52 -18.12
C LYS A 121 39.91 -2.04 -18.17
N GLN A 122 38.96 -2.60 -17.45
CA GLN A 122 38.81 -4.05 -17.34
C GLN A 122 38.22 -4.65 -18.60
N SER A 123 38.88 -5.63 -19.18
CA SER A 123 38.46 -6.33 -20.40
C SER A 123 37.73 -7.65 -20.14
N ASP A 124 37.99 -8.29 -18.99
CA ASP A 124 37.30 -9.55 -18.63
C ASP A 124 35.87 -9.30 -18.17
N PRO A 125 34.87 -9.92 -18.84
CA PRO A 125 33.47 -9.69 -18.50
C PRO A 125 33.09 -10.11 -17.09
N GLY A 126 33.70 -11.18 -16.56
CA GLY A 126 33.41 -11.66 -15.20
C GLY A 126 33.91 -10.70 -14.13
N GLU A 127 35.15 -10.22 -14.30
CA GLU A 127 35.76 -9.25 -13.40
C GLU A 127 35.06 -7.88 -13.49
N ARG A 128 34.64 -7.45 -14.70
CA ARG A 128 33.83 -6.23 -14.85
C ARG A 128 32.53 -6.28 -14.05
N LEU A 129 31.83 -7.41 -14.12
CA LEU A 129 30.59 -7.59 -13.36
C LEU A 129 30.83 -7.51 -11.85
N ARG A 130 31.97 -8.08 -11.36
CA ARG A 130 32.36 -8.03 -9.95
C ARG A 130 32.66 -6.58 -9.52
N VAL A 131 33.53 -5.88 -10.29
CA VAL A 131 33.90 -4.48 -10.00
C VAL A 131 32.68 -3.57 -10.05
N ARG A 132 31.76 -3.77 -11.03
CA ARG A 132 30.48 -3.06 -11.08
C ARG A 132 29.65 -3.28 -9.80
N GLY A 133 29.57 -4.53 -9.35
CA GLY A 133 28.86 -4.87 -8.12
C GLY A 133 29.43 -4.17 -6.88
N ASP A 134 30.74 -4.19 -6.74
CA ASP A 134 31.48 -3.53 -5.65
C ASP A 134 31.28 -2.01 -5.69
N LEU A 135 31.36 -1.39 -6.86
CA LEU A 135 31.13 0.04 -7.07
C LEU A 135 29.71 0.45 -6.67
N LEU A 136 28.70 -0.29 -7.13
CA LEU A 136 27.29 -0.02 -6.75
C LEU A 136 27.06 -0.21 -5.24
N ALA A 137 27.70 -1.18 -4.62
CA ALA A 137 27.62 -1.37 -3.17
C ALA A 137 28.20 -0.17 -2.43
N ARG A 138 29.37 0.37 -2.87
CA ARG A 138 29.96 1.58 -2.32
C ARG A 138 29.05 2.80 -2.49
N PHE A 139 28.49 3.00 -3.66
CA PHE A 139 27.56 4.10 -3.91
C PHE A 139 26.35 4.04 -2.98
N ARG A 140 25.77 2.85 -2.80
CA ARG A 140 24.65 2.66 -1.85
C ARG A 140 25.04 2.95 -0.41
N ASP A 141 26.26 2.56 0.01
CA ASP A 141 26.79 2.85 1.33
C ASP A 141 26.99 4.36 1.55
N ILE A 142 27.51 5.08 0.54
CA ILE A 142 27.63 6.54 0.58
C ILE A 142 26.25 7.21 0.72
N VAL A 143 25.27 6.81 -0.10
CA VAL A 143 23.89 7.33 -0.01
C VAL A 143 23.27 7.05 1.36
N ALA A 144 23.47 5.85 1.91
CA ALA A 144 22.98 5.49 3.24
C ALA A 144 23.58 6.37 4.35
N ARG A 145 24.90 6.63 4.29
CA ARG A 145 25.58 7.54 5.22
C ARG A 145 25.09 8.98 5.09
N THR A 146 24.89 9.45 3.87
CA THR A 146 24.37 10.80 3.62
C THR A 146 22.94 10.95 4.16
N LYS A 147 22.09 9.94 3.99
CA LYS A 147 20.76 9.91 4.60
C LYS A 147 20.82 9.94 6.12
N PHE A 148 21.68 9.14 6.73
CA PHE A 148 21.86 9.15 8.18
C PHE A 148 22.29 10.53 8.70
N ARG A 149 23.19 11.22 7.99
CA ARG A 149 23.61 12.60 8.32
C ARG A 149 22.44 13.59 8.22
N GLU A 150 21.63 13.49 7.17
CA GLU A 150 20.40 14.31 7.04
C GLU A 150 19.45 14.08 8.22
N ASP A 151 19.19 12.81 8.60
CA ASP A 151 18.34 12.47 9.72
C ASP A 151 18.88 13.02 11.06
N GLN A 152 20.20 13.02 11.25
CA GLN A 152 20.82 13.66 12.42
C GLN A 152 20.58 15.18 12.43
N PHE A 153 20.76 15.87 11.31
CA PHE A 153 20.51 17.31 11.23
C PHE A 153 19.02 17.65 11.36
N ALA A 154 18.12 16.80 10.85
CA ALA A 154 16.68 16.93 11.08
C ALA A 154 16.33 16.81 12.57
N GLY A 155 16.92 15.87 13.27
CA GLY A 155 16.79 15.70 14.72
C GLY A 155 17.30 16.91 15.50
N ALA A 156 18.51 17.40 15.17
CA ALA A 156 19.09 18.58 15.77
C ALA A 156 18.22 19.82 15.55
N LEU A 157 17.72 20.04 14.34
CA LEU A 157 16.80 21.13 14.02
C LEU A 157 15.52 21.09 14.86
N LYS A 158 14.95 19.88 15.03
CA LYS A 158 13.75 19.69 15.85
C LYS A 158 14.01 20.08 17.31
N LEU A 159 15.14 19.69 17.88
CA LEU A 159 15.53 20.08 19.24
C LEU A 159 15.71 21.58 19.37
N ARG A 160 16.44 22.24 18.43
CA ARG A 160 16.63 23.68 18.45
C ARG A 160 15.34 24.48 18.32
N LYS A 161 14.38 23.97 17.53
CA LYS A 161 13.02 24.57 17.46
C LYS A 161 12.30 24.47 18.81
N ALA A 162 12.37 23.33 19.50
CA ALA A 162 11.76 23.17 20.81
C ALA A 162 12.41 24.09 21.87
N ASP A 163 13.75 24.27 21.82
CA ASP A 163 14.47 25.21 22.69
C ASP A 163 14.04 26.66 22.44
N LEU A 164 13.83 27.06 21.18
CA LEU A 164 13.32 28.37 20.80
C LEU A 164 11.88 28.60 21.29
N ASP A 165 11.01 27.58 21.08
CA ASP A 165 9.61 27.66 21.50
C ASP A 165 9.51 27.81 23.02
N LYS A 166 10.35 27.08 23.78
CA LYS A 166 10.47 27.24 25.23
C LYS A 166 10.94 28.68 25.61
N ALA A 167 12.01 29.18 24.98
CA ALA A 167 12.53 30.49 25.28
C ALA A 167 11.51 31.61 24.98
N ARG A 168 10.71 31.44 23.91
CA ARG A 168 9.61 32.37 23.61
C ARG A 168 8.50 32.28 24.65
N ALA A 169 8.09 31.13 25.07
CA ALA A 169 7.07 30.95 26.10
C ALA A 169 7.52 31.58 27.42
N ASP A 170 8.79 31.37 27.81
CA ASP A 170 9.37 31.98 29.01
C ASP A 170 9.34 33.54 28.95
N TYR A 171 9.63 34.12 27.77
CA TYR A 171 9.52 35.57 27.54
C TYR A 171 8.06 36.07 27.58
N GLU A 172 7.14 35.38 26.89
CA GLU A 172 5.73 35.73 26.85
C GLU A 172 5.10 35.66 28.24
N LEU A 173 5.47 34.67 29.05
CA LEU A 173 5.04 34.56 30.43
C LEU A 173 5.58 35.74 31.28
N ALA A 174 6.85 36.08 31.11
CA ALA A 174 7.46 37.24 31.82
C ALA A 174 6.79 38.58 31.50
N VAL A 175 6.31 38.76 30.24
CA VAL A 175 5.53 39.92 29.83
C VAL A 175 4.13 39.86 30.46
N ALA A 176 3.46 38.73 30.44
CA ALA A 176 2.13 38.55 31.01
C ALA A 176 2.10 38.75 32.55
N ASP A 177 3.17 38.34 33.24
CA ASP A 177 3.35 38.45 34.67
C ASP A 177 3.92 39.85 35.08
N GLU A 178 4.08 40.80 34.12
CA GLU A 178 4.60 42.12 34.33
C GLU A 178 5.95 42.18 35.09
N LEU A 179 6.85 41.21 34.79
CA LEU A 179 8.17 41.15 35.40
C LEU A 179 9.00 42.40 35.07
N PRO A 180 10.03 42.73 35.88
CA PRO A 180 10.89 43.90 35.64
C PRO A 180 11.48 43.95 34.22
N ALA A 181 11.55 45.13 33.59
CA ALA A 181 11.99 45.30 32.21
C ALA A 181 13.37 44.67 31.90
N GLU A 182 14.30 44.73 32.85
CA GLU A 182 15.61 44.08 32.72
C GLU A 182 15.49 42.57 32.51
N ARG A 183 14.55 41.91 33.19
CA ARG A 183 14.35 40.47 33.08
C ARG A 183 13.64 40.12 31.77
N GLN A 184 12.69 40.91 31.33
CA GLN A 184 12.05 40.74 30.01
C GLN A 184 13.09 40.87 28.90
N THR A 185 13.95 41.90 28.96
CA THR A 185 15.04 42.11 27.97
C THR A 185 16.04 40.94 27.94
N ALA A 186 16.39 40.40 29.10
CA ALA A 186 17.27 39.22 29.18
C ALA A 186 16.65 37.96 28.54
N LEU A 187 15.37 37.70 28.79
CA LEU A 187 14.66 36.55 28.19
C LEU A 187 14.47 36.74 26.66
N LEU A 188 14.20 37.96 26.21
CA LEU A 188 14.13 38.26 24.78
C LEU A 188 15.49 38.01 24.09
N ALA A 189 16.59 38.42 24.70
CA ALA A 189 17.94 38.16 24.17
C ALA A 189 18.24 36.63 24.06
N ILE A 190 17.75 35.83 25.02
CA ILE A 190 17.86 34.38 24.96
C ILE A 190 17.03 33.83 23.78
N ALA A 191 15.78 34.29 23.60
CA ALA A 191 14.93 33.85 22.49
C ALA A 191 15.55 34.20 21.13
N ASP A 192 16.15 35.38 21.00
CA ASP A 192 16.82 35.81 19.77
C ASP A 192 18.12 34.97 19.50
N ALA A 193 18.88 34.63 20.53
CA ALA A 193 20.01 33.73 20.39
C ALA A 193 19.56 32.35 19.91
N ARG A 194 18.47 31.80 20.49
CA ARG A 194 17.88 30.50 20.04
C ARG A 194 17.36 30.55 18.60
N ARG A 195 16.82 31.71 18.17
CA ARG A 195 16.42 31.94 16.78
C ARG A 195 17.62 31.82 15.83
N GLY A 196 18.76 32.37 16.19
CA GLY A 196 20.02 32.22 15.46
C GLY A 196 20.43 30.75 15.34
N GLU A 197 20.42 29.99 16.45
CA GLU A 197 20.75 28.56 16.45
C GLU A 197 19.80 27.73 15.55
N VAL A 198 18.52 28.07 15.52
CA VAL A 198 17.53 27.41 14.61
C VAL A 198 17.87 27.73 13.15
N ALA A 199 18.26 28.97 12.83
CA ALA A 199 18.62 29.36 11.47
C ALA A 199 19.87 28.57 10.98
N GLU A 200 20.90 28.44 11.82
CA GLU A 200 22.08 27.63 11.50
C GLU A 200 21.75 26.14 11.33
N ALA A 201 20.93 25.56 12.25
CA ALA A 201 20.52 24.17 12.14
C ALA A 201 19.69 23.92 10.88
N MET A 202 18.85 24.87 10.47
CA MET A 202 18.09 24.83 9.23
C MET A 202 19.00 24.81 8.00
N GLN A 203 20.02 25.68 7.97
CA GLN A 203 20.99 25.71 6.87
C GLN A 203 21.74 24.37 6.73
N ARG A 204 22.19 23.79 7.84
CA ARG A 204 22.87 22.48 7.84
C ARG A 204 21.95 21.38 7.34
N PHE A 205 20.71 21.35 7.79
CA PHE A 205 19.71 20.39 7.31
C PHE A 205 19.43 20.57 5.81
N GLN A 206 19.24 21.79 5.34
CA GLN A 206 18.98 22.07 3.92
C GLN A 206 20.14 21.66 3.04
N ALA A 207 21.38 21.94 3.45
CA ALA A 207 22.58 21.54 2.72
C ALA A 207 22.67 20.01 2.62
N ALA A 208 22.47 19.29 3.73
CA ALA A 208 22.50 17.83 3.74
C ALA A 208 21.39 17.21 2.89
N ASN A 209 20.17 17.75 2.94
CA ASN A 209 19.04 17.30 2.13
C ASN A 209 19.30 17.53 0.64
N THR A 210 19.81 18.71 0.25
CA THR A 210 20.14 19.01 -1.16
C THR A 210 21.20 18.04 -1.68
N HIS A 211 22.26 17.81 -0.92
CA HIS A 211 23.30 16.86 -1.27
C HIS A 211 22.77 15.43 -1.41
N ARG A 212 21.96 14.95 -0.45
CA ARG A 212 21.31 13.63 -0.57
C ARG A 212 20.45 13.51 -1.82
N LEU A 213 19.63 14.53 -2.12
CA LEU A 213 18.78 14.52 -3.32
C LEU A 213 19.58 14.48 -4.61
N ALA A 214 20.73 15.16 -4.66
CA ALA A 214 21.65 15.11 -5.79
C ALA A 214 22.20 13.70 -5.99
N LEU A 215 22.70 13.05 -4.92
CA LEU A 215 23.20 11.66 -4.97
C LEU A 215 22.11 10.65 -5.34
N ASP A 216 20.91 10.78 -4.78
CA ASP A 216 19.77 9.95 -5.16
C ASP A 216 19.42 10.12 -6.66
N GLY A 217 19.55 11.34 -7.18
CA GLY A 217 19.37 11.65 -8.59
C GLY A 217 20.38 10.93 -9.50
N PHE A 218 21.63 10.87 -9.10
CA PHE A 218 22.65 10.10 -9.80
C PHE A 218 22.38 8.59 -9.72
N MET A 219 22.09 8.05 -8.54
CA MET A 219 21.78 6.65 -8.36
C MET A 219 20.58 6.20 -9.21
N LYS A 220 19.51 6.99 -9.24
CA LYS A 220 18.35 6.71 -10.11
C LYS A 220 18.72 6.63 -11.58
N ARG A 221 19.61 7.51 -12.07
CA ARG A 221 20.06 7.48 -13.47
C ARG A 221 20.97 6.27 -13.74
N ILE A 222 21.88 5.94 -12.84
CA ILE A 222 22.77 4.78 -12.94
C ILE A 222 21.95 3.48 -12.96
N MET A 223 20.90 3.38 -12.15
CA MET A 223 20.07 2.19 -11.99
C MET A 223 18.86 2.15 -12.95
N ALA A 224 18.62 3.20 -13.75
CA ALA A 224 17.39 3.39 -14.52
C ALA A 224 17.05 2.21 -15.45
N ALA A 225 18.05 1.63 -16.11
CA ALA A 225 17.84 0.49 -16.99
C ALA A 225 17.48 -0.79 -16.23
N GLU A 226 18.15 -1.07 -15.11
CA GLU A 226 17.89 -2.24 -14.27
C GLU A 226 16.53 -2.11 -13.56
N ASP A 227 16.23 -0.94 -12.98
CA ASP A 227 14.95 -0.67 -12.30
C ASP A 227 13.78 -0.72 -13.29
N GLY A 228 13.97 -0.17 -14.51
CA GLY A 228 12.97 -0.23 -15.56
C GLY A 228 12.66 -1.66 -16.00
N ALA A 229 13.69 -2.47 -16.25
CA ALA A 229 13.53 -3.87 -16.63
C ALA A 229 12.93 -4.71 -15.48
N SER A 230 13.37 -4.48 -14.24
CA SER A 230 12.83 -5.13 -13.04
C SER A 230 11.35 -4.82 -12.84
N LYS A 231 10.98 -3.54 -12.97
CA LYS A 231 9.60 -3.10 -12.87
C LYS A 231 8.73 -3.72 -13.97
N ALA A 232 9.19 -3.71 -15.22
CA ALA A 232 8.45 -4.30 -16.33
C ALA A 232 8.19 -5.80 -16.12
N LEU A 233 9.18 -6.54 -15.59
CA LEU A 233 9.03 -7.96 -15.23
C LEU A 233 8.06 -8.14 -14.06
N ALA A 234 8.16 -7.30 -13.03
CA ALA A 234 7.26 -7.34 -11.88
C ALA A 234 5.81 -7.03 -12.28
N ASP A 235 5.58 -6.01 -13.12
CA ASP A 235 4.26 -5.64 -13.63
C ASP A 235 3.66 -6.77 -14.46
N HIS A 236 4.46 -7.41 -15.33
CA HIS A 236 4.03 -8.56 -16.13
C HIS A 236 3.61 -9.74 -15.24
N ARG A 237 4.39 -10.08 -14.21
CA ARG A 237 4.08 -11.15 -13.26
C ARG A 237 2.88 -10.82 -12.36
N SER A 238 2.69 -9.56 -12.00
CA SER A 238 1.62 -9.14 -11.10
C SER A 238 0.22 -9.37 -11.69
N GLN A 239 0.07 -9.29 -13.00
CA GLN A 239 -1.20 -9.54 -13.69
C GLN A 239 -1.64 -10.99 -13.50
N LEU A 240 -0.74 -11.94 -13.72
CA LEU A 240 -1.02 -13.37 -13.51
C LEU A 240 -1.31 -13.65 -12.01
N ALA A 241 -0.47 -13.14 -11.11
CA ALA A 241 -0.65 -13.33 -9.67
C ALA A 241 -2.00 -12.79 -9.16
N GLN A 242 -2.50 -11.68 -9.72
CA GLN A 242 -3.82 -11.14 -9.40
C GLN A 242 -4.95 -12.08 -9.87
N LEU A 243 -4.82 -12.67 -11.07
CA LEU A 243 -5.78 -13.64 -11.57
C LEU A 243 -5.78 -14.94 -10.74
N GLU A 244 -4.60 -15.47 -10.44
CA GLU A 244 -4.45 -16.65 -9.57
C GLU A 244 -5.06 -16.42 -8.17
N LYS A 245 -4.80 -15.26 -7.58
CA LYS A 245 -5.41 -14.86 -6.31
C LYS A 245 -6.94 -14.79 -6.43
N ALA A 246 -7.46 -14.21 -7.50
CA ALA A 246 -8.89 -14.14 -7.75
C ALA A 246 -9.52 -15.55 -7.89
N VAL A 247 -8.81 -16.52 -8.48
CA VAL A 247 -9.24 -17.92 -8.54
C VAL A 247 -9.20 -18.55 -7.14
N ALA A 248 -8.11 -18.35 -6.40
CA ALA A 248 -7.97 -18.88 -5.04
C ALA A 248 -9.06 -18.34 -4.10
N ASP A 249 -9.37 -17.06 -4.18
CA ASP A 249 -10.42 -16.41 -3.39
C ASP A 249 -11.83 -16.94 -3.75
N ARG A 250 -12.04 -17.37 -5.00
CA ARG A 250 -13.32 -17.95 -5.47
C ARG A 250 -13.46 -19.43 -5.15
N ARG A 251 -12.35 -20.17 -5.02
CA ARG A 251 -12.41 -21.58 -4.64
C ARG A 251 -13.07 -21.73 -3.28
N ALA A 252 -14.11 -22.59 -3.24
CA ALA A 252 -14.81 -22.88 -2.00
C ALA A 252 -13.88 -23.59 -1.02
N ASN A 253 -13.52 -22.92 0.07
CA ASN A 253 -12.89 -23.55 1.21
C ASN A 253 -13.94 -24.21 2.12
N VAL A 254 -13.50 -25.04 3.08
CA VAL A 254 -14.39 -25.76 4.01
C VAL A 254 -15.35 -24.80 4.74
N GLY A 255 -14.87 -23.63 5.14
CA GLY A 255 -15.70 -22.62 5.82
C GLY A 255 -16.81 -22.05 4.91
N LYS A 256 -16.50 -21.78 3.64
CA LYS A 256 -17.52 -21.33 2.67
C LYS A 256 -18.56 -22.42 2.41
N LYS A 257 -18.15 -23.69 2.29
CA LYS A 257 -19.09 -24.82 2.14
C LYS A 257 -19.98 -24.99 3.36
N LEU A 258 -19.44 -24.80 4.56
CA LEU A 258 -20.23 -24.86 5.80
C LEU A 258 -21.30 -23.75 5.84
N LEU A 259 -20.94 -22.54 5.44
CA LEU A 259 -21.88 -21.41 5.36
C LEU A 259 -22.89 -21.51 4.21
N GLU A 260 -22.79 -22.55 3.37
CA GLU A 260 -23.78 -22.86 2.31
C GLU A 260 -24.83 -23.87 2.74
N LEU A 261 -24.70 -24.46 3.95
CA LEU A 261 -25.68 -25.40 4.49
C LEU A 261 -27.00 -24.67 4.84
N PRO A 262 -28.14 -25.39 4.79
CA PRO A 262 -29.44 -24.87 5.22
C PRO A 262 -29.34 -24.23 6.61
N VAL A 263 -30.01 -23.10 6.81
CA VAL A 263 -29.96 -22.31 8.05
C VAL A 263 -28.66 -21.50 8.20
N LEU A 264 -27.47 -22.13 7.96
CA LEU A 264 -26.19 -21.45 8.11
C LEU A 264 -25.95 -20.40 7.00
N ASP A 265 -26.58 -20.57 5.84
CA ASP A 265 -26.48 -19.61 4.74
C ASP A 265 -27.17 -18.27 5.03
N ALA A 266 -28.01 -18.19 6.06
CA ALA A 266 -28.55 -16.93 6.57
C ALA A 266 -27.48 -16.04 7.22
N PHE A 267 -26.38 -16.63 7.69
CA PHE A 267 -25.23 -15.95 8.27
C PHE A 267 -24.13 -15.66 7.24
N ASN A 268 -24.34 -16.10 5.99
CA ASN A 268 -23.46 -15.74 4.89
C ASN A 268 -23.65 -14.25 4.58
N GLY A 269 -22.52 -13.55 4.28
CA GLY A 269 -22.56 -12.11 4.06
C GLY A 269 -23.64 -11.68 3.05
N PRO A 270 -24.16 -10.46 3.16
CA PRO A 270 -25.20 -9.98 2.27
C PRO A 270 -24.74 -10.05 0.81
N LEU A 271 -25.69 -10.30 -0.09
CA LEU A 271 -25.44 -10.22 -1.52
C LEU A 271 -24.84 -8.86 -1.85
N ARG A 272 -23.65 -8.86 -2.47
CA ARG A 272 -23.06 -7.64 -2.99
C ARG A 272 -23.99 -7.09 -4.08
N VAL A 273 -24.44 -5.86 -3.88
CA VAL A 273 -25.21 -5.14 -4.89
C VAL A 273 -24.22 -4.53 -5.87
N ASP A 274 -24.15 -5.08 -7.08
CA ASP A 274 -23.35 -4.53 -8.17
C ASP A 274 -24.21 -3.51 -8.93
N GLN A 275 -23.74 -2.27 -8.94
CA GLN A 275 -24.44 -1.17 -9.60
C GLN A 275 -23.56 -0.66 -10.75
N ILE A 276 -24.11 -0.68 -11.96
CA ILE A 276 -23.48 -0.15 -13.16
C ILE A 276 -24.06 1.24 -13.43
N TRP A 277 -23.21 2.22 -13.59
CA TRP A 277 -23.61 3.56 -14.03
C TRP A 277 -23.53 3.64 -15.56
N LEU A 278 -24.65 3.99 -16.18
CA LEU A 278 -24.80 4.10 -17.62
C LEU A 278 -25.07 5.59 -17.98
N PRO A 279 -24.02 6.40 -18.13
CA PRO A 279 -24.17 7.85 -18.35
C PRO A 279 -24.83 8.18 -19.68
N ASP A 280 -24.63 7.33 -20.69
CA ASP A 280 -25.15 7.54 -22.05
C ASP A 280 -26.59 7.02 -22.23
N LEU A 281 -27.05 6.19 -21.32
CA LEU A 281 -28.41 5.65 -21.31
C LEU A 281 -29.28 6.45 -20.34
N THR A 282 -29.89 7.51 -20.83
CA THR A 282 -30.68 8.43 -20.01
C THR A 282 -32.16 8.07 -19.98
N LEU A 283 -32.80 8.29 -18.82
CA LEU A 283 -34.26 8.30 -18.68
C LEU A 283 -34.75 9.74 -18.71
N ASN A 284 -35.74 10.01 -19.56
CA ASN A 284 -36.40 11.30 -19.57
C ASN A 284 -37.33 11.38 -18.35
N ASN A 285 -36.92 12.10 -17.33
CA ASN A 285 -37.68 12.29 -16.11
C ASN A 285 -38.06 13.78 -16.04
N ASN A 286 -39.25 14.12 -16.53
CA ASN A 286 -40.00 15.38 -16.59
C ASN A 286 -39.20 16.70 -16.72
N PHE A 287 -37.93 16.76 -16.42
CA PHE A 287 -37.13 17.99 -16.44
C PHE A 287 -35.77 17.86 -17.10
N ARG A 288 -35.15 16.65 -17.16
CA ARG A 288 -33.84 16.40 -17.77
C ARG A 288 -33.57 14.91 -18.01
N ASN A 289 -32.73 14.61 -18.97
CA ASN A 289 -32.15 13.28 -19.14
C ASN A 289 -31.27 12.94 -17.94
N VAL A 290 -31.72 12.00 -17.11
CA VAL A 290 -31.01 11.53 -15.93
C VAL A 290 -30.29 10.24 -16.28
N ALA A 291 -28.99 10.14 -15.96
CA ALA A 291 -28.19 8.93 -16.14
C ALA A 291 -28.82 7.73 -15.42
N ARG A 292 -28.83 6.60 -16.09
CA ARG A 292 -29.46 5.38 -15.56
C ARG A 292 -28.45 4.60 -14.74
N PHE A 293 -28.94 4.06 -13.61
CA PHE A 293 -28.22 3.05 -12.84
C PHE A 293 -28.87 1.69 -13.08
N ASP A 294 -28.09 0.71 -13.46
CA ASP A 294 -28.53 -0.66 -13.61
C ASP A 294 -27.99 -1.54 -12.46
N ARG A 295 -28.84 -2.39 -11.92
CA ARG A 295 -28.51 -3.38 -10.87
C ARG A 295 -28.79 -4.81 -11.33
N CYS A 296 -29.07 -5.02 -12.60
CA CYS A 296 -29.39 -6.33 -13.16
C CYS A 296 -28.28 -7.35 -12.89
N THR A 297 -27.02 -6.93 -12.90
CA THR A 297 -25.84 -7.77 -12.59
C THR A 297 -25.80 -8.27 -11.15
N THR A 298 -26.57 -7.67 -10.22
CA THR A 298 -26.71 -8.18 -8.85
C THR A 298 -27.37 -9.55 -8.83
N CYS A 299 -28.43 -9.73 -9.62
CA CYS A 299 -29.17 -10.99 -9.72
C CYS A 299 -28.71 -11.84 -10.91
N HIS A 300 -28.43 -11.18 -12.04
CA HIS A 300 -27.99 -11.80 -13.30
C HIS A 300 -26.46 -11.71 -13.43
N ARG A 301 -25.74 -12.31 -12.51
CA ARG A 301 -24.27 -12.21 -12.42
C ARG A 301 -23.48 -12.70 -13.62
N GLY A 302 -24.11 -13.43 -14.53
CA GLY A 302 -23.52 -13.93 -15.77
C GLY A 302 -23.85 -13.12 -17.01
N MET A 303 -24.66 -12.06 -16.89
CA MET A 303 -25.18 -11.31 -18.04
C MET A 303 -24.07 -10.62 -18.86
N ASP A 304 -23.01 -10.19 -18.19
CA ASP A 304 -21.84 -9.52 -18.75
C ASP A 304 -20.66 -10.46 -18.98
N LYS A 305 -20.81 -11.78 -18.73
CA LYS A 305 -19.75 -12.76 -18.87
C LYS A 305 -19.90 -13.54 -20.15
N THR A 306 -18.82 -13.62 -20.89
CA THR A 306 -18.71 -14.55 -22.03
C THR A 306 -18.54 -15.98 -21.52
N LEU A 307 -18.85 -16.96 -22.36
CA LEU A 307 -18.60 -18.36 -22.06
C LEU A 307 -17.08 -18.57 -21.82
N PRO A 308 -16.69 -19.46 -20.89
CA PRO A 308 -15.31 -19.82 -20.70
C PRO A 308 -14.66 -20.26 -22.01
N GLY A 309 -13.51 -19.65 -22.36
CA GLY A 309 -12.83 -19.92 -23.62
C GLY A 309 -13.37 -19.15 -24.84
N SER A 310 -14.35 -18.26 -24.65
CA SER A 310 -14.73 -17.28 -25.68
C SER A 310 -14.14 -15.92 -25.31
N SER A 311 -13.44 -15.31 -26.25
CA SER A 311 -12.96 -13.92 -26.13
C SER A 311 -14.10 -12.92 -26.30
#